data_93671283372eb88b6cde71c62adcc970
#
_entry.id   93671283372eb88b6cde71c62adcc970
#
_cell.length_a   1.000
_cell.length_b   1.000
_cell.length_c   1.000
_cell.angle_alpha   90.00
_cell.angle_beta   90.00
_cell.angle_gamma   90.00
#
_symmetry.space_group_name_H-M   'P 1'
#
loop_
_entity.id
_entity.type
_entity.pdbx_description
1 polymer ?
#
loop_
_entity_poly.entity_id
_entity_poly.type
_entity_poly.pdbx_seq_one_letter_code
_entity_poly.pdbx_strand_id
1 'polypeptide(L)'
;MLVAATTENPSFSVIAPLVSRSLVLQLEPLSEDDIRSLLERALHSPRGLADGYELEEEALEHIVQTASGDARKSLTVLEAAAGIAEARTEGGTPVITEAEVLEAANEARVRYDRAGDQHYDVVSAFIKSIRGSDPDAALHYLARMISAGEDPRFICRRIVISASEDIGMADPQALTVAVSAQTAVERIGMPEGRIPMAQAVVYLACAPKSNASYKAIGEALADIKKGSFGEVPKPLRDAHYPGAKALGPGVDYRYSHDYPYSVSPQEYMPEPLRGCLLYTSDAA
;
A
#
# COMPACT_ATOMS: atom_id res chain seq x y z
N MET A 1 20.37 28.38 -10.83
CA MET A 1 20.42 26.95 -10.48
C MET A 1 19.17 26.63 -9.68
N LEU A 2 18.39 25.62 -10.06
CA LEU A 2 17.24 25.12 -9.31
C LEU A 2 17.68 23.89 -8.52
N VAL A 3 17.37 23.86 -7.22
CA VAL A 3 17.56 22.68 -6.36
C VAL A 3 16.20 22.33 -5.79
N ALA A 4 15.77 21.10 -5.96
CA ALA A 4 14.52 20.57 -5.41
C ALA A 4 14.83 19.29 -4.62
N ALA A 5 14.08 19.06 -3.55
CA ALA A 5 14.15 17.84 -2.76
C ALA A 5 12.74 17.24 -2.67
N THR A 6 12.65 15.93 -2.76
CA THR A 6 11.41 15.16 -2.61
C THR A 6 11.71 13.85 -1.92
N THR A 7 10.76 13.34 -1.19
CA THR A 7 10.76 11.99 -0.63
C THR A 7 10.20 10.97 -1.62
N GLU A 8 9.53 11.42 -2.70
CA GLU A 8 8.99 10.55 -3.74
C GLU A 8 10.03 10.29 -4.83
N ASN A 9 9.89 9.13 -5.52
CA ASN A 9 10.73 8.84 -6.67
C ASN A 9 10.50 9.87 -7.78
N PRO A 10 11.53 10.65 -8.17
CA PRO A 10 11.40 11.72 -9.17
C PRO A 10 10.82 11.26 -10.51
N SER A 11 10.99 9.99 -10.85
CA SER A 11 10.47 9.43 -12.10
C SER A 11 8.93 9.38 -12.17
N PHE A 12 8.25 9.48 -11.04
CA PHE A 12 6.79 9.52 -10.99
C PHE A 12 6.21 10.93 -10.87
N SER A 13 6.97 11.84 -10.24
CA SER A 13 6.47 13.19 -9.91
C SER A 13 6.99 14.26 -10.85
N VAL A 14 8.10 14.02 -11.54
CA VAL A 14 8.78 14.99 -12.41
C VAL A 14 8.76 14.50 -13.87
N ILE A 15 8.44 15.41 -14.79
CA ILE A 15 8.42 15.08 -16.22
C ILE A 15 9.80 14.64 -16.72
N ALA A 16 9.84 13.62 -17.55
CA ALA A 16 11.07 13.03 -18.09
C ALA A 16 12.08 14.03 -18.69
N PRO A 17 11.68 15.09 -19.42
CA PRO A 17 12.61 16.10 -19.93
C PRO A 17 13.34 16.91 -18.84
N LEU A 18 12.75 17.08 -17.66
CA LEU A 18 13.42 17.74 -16.54
C LEU A 18 14.38 16.77 -15.84
N VAL A 19 13.95 15.54 -15.59
CA VAL A 19 14.80 14.51 -14.97
C VAL A 19 16.07 14.27 -15.81
N SER A 20 15.93 14.17 -17.15
CA SER A 20 17.05 13.92 -18.06
C SER A 20 18.09 15.06 -18.12
N ARG A 21 17.74 16.25 -17.64
CA ARG A 21 18.62 17.44 -17.57
C ARG A 21 19.03 17.80 -16.15
N SER A 22 18.67 16.97 -15.18
CA SER A 22 18.94 17.19 -13.76
C SER A 22 19.97 16.19 -13.25
N LEU A 23 20.76 16.60 -12.27
CA LEU A 23 21.53 15.68 -11.47
C LEU A 23 20.60 15.15 -10.36
N VAL A 24 20.31 13.86 -10.39
CA VAL A 24 19.52 13.20 -9.35
C VAL A 24 20.50 12.64 -8.32
N LEU A 25 20.38 13.10 -7.08
CA LEU A 25 21.15 12.60 -5.94
C LEU A 25 20.19 11.88 -4.99
N GLN A 26 20.54 10.68 -4.60
CA GLN A 26 19.82 9.93 -3.58
C GLN A 26 20.52 10.16 -2.24
N LEU A 27 19.76 10.55 -1.24
CA LEU A 27 20.22 10.64 0.14
C LEU A 27 19.87 9.34 0.85
N GLU A 28 20.80 8.82 1.60
CA GLU A 28 20.62 7.64 2.45
C GLU A 28 20.24 8.06 3.87
N PRO A 29 19.54 7.20 4.63
CA PRO A 29 19.33 7.41 6.06
C PRO A 29 20.67 7.63 6.78
N LEU A 30 20.67 8.41 7.83
CA LEU A 30 21.86 8.60 8.67
C LEU A 30 22.22 7.29 9.39
N SER A 31 23.51 7.08 9.61
CA SER A 31 24.00 5.97 10.44
C SER A 31 23.64 6.20 11.93
N GLU A 32 23.69 5.15 12.72
CA GLU A 32 23.49 5.24 14.17
C GLU A 32 24.50 6.19 14.82
N ASP A 33 25.76 6.17 14.38
CA ASP A 33 26.82 7.09 14.85
C ASP A 33 26.52 8.55 14.47
N ASP A 34 25.96 8.81 13.28
CA ASP A 34 25.56 10.15 12.87
C ASP A 34 24.40 10.67 13.74
N ILE A 35 23.40 9.81 14.03
CA ILE A 35 22.28 10.15 14.92
C ILE A 35 22.78 10.41 16.33
N ARG A 36 23.66 9.58 16.87
CA ARG A 36 24.30 9.77 18.18
C ARG A 36 24.99 11.13 18.26
N SER A 37 25.86 11.43 17.32
CA SER A 37 26.59 12.72 17.24
C SER A 37 25.62 13.91 17.10
N LEU A 38 24.50 13.73 16.40
CA LEU A 38 23.46 14.76 16.28
C LEU A 38 22.76 15.03 17.62
N LEU A 39 22.42 13.98 18.38
CA LEU A 39 21.77 14.08 19.68
C LEU A 39 22.69 14.70 20.74
N GLU A 40 23.97 14.29 20.81
CA GLU A 40 25.00 14.89 21.68
C GLU A 40 25.15 16.39 21.39
N ARG A 41 25.25 16.75 20.10
CA ARG A 41 25.31 18.15 19.71
C ARG A 41 24.06 18.93 20.10
N ALA A 42 22.86 18.32 19.99
CA ALA A 42 21.60 18.94 20.38
C ALA A 42 21.51 19.15 21.91
N LEU A 43 22.05 18.23 22.69
CA LEU A 43 22.09 18.33 24.15
C LEU A 43 22.92 19.55 24.61
N HIS A 44 24.09 19.77 23.98
CA HIS A 44 25.06 20.79 24.39
C HIS A 44 24.89 22.15 23.68
N SER A 45 24.22 22.16 22.50
CA SER A 45 24.09 23.38 21.68
C SER A 45 23.17 24.42 22.34
N PRO A 46 23.54 25.72 22.31
CA PRO A 46 22.62 26.81 22.69
C PRO A 46 21.33 26.89 21.85
N ARG A 47 21.30 26.24 20.68
CA ARG A 47 20.10 26.11 19.85
C ARG A 47 19.30 24.86 20.14
N GLY A 48 19.83 23.99 20.99
CA GLY A 48 19.17 22.78 21.47
C GLY A 48 18.81 22.91 22.95
N LEU A 49 19.25 21.93 23.75
CA LEU A 49 18.95 21.87 25.19
C LEU A 49 19.91 22.63 26.08
N ALA A 50 20.99 23.23 25.51
CA ALA A 50 21.91 24.19 26.14
C ALA A 50 22.52 23.71 27.48
N ASP A 51 22.92 22.43 27.56
CA ASP A 51 23.44 21.79 28.78
C ASP A 51 22.48 21.81 29.98
N GLY A 52 21.18 22.02 29.71
CA GLY A 52 20.14 22.08 30.77
C GLY A 52 19.64 20.73 31.23
N TYR A 53 20.11 19.64 30.65
CA TYR A 53 19.60 18.26 30.87
C TYR A 53 20.76 17.27 30.92
N GLU A 54 20.56 16.19 31.69
CA GLU A 54 21.39 15.00 31.61
C GLU A 54 20.64 13.94 30.79
N LEU A 55 21.33 13.19 29.91
CA LEU A 55 20.79 12.15 29.09
C LEU A 55 21.46 10.82 29.45
N GLU A 56 20.69 9.84 29.92
CA GLU A 56 21.20 8.51 30.20
C GLU A 56 21.59 7.76 28.92
N GLU A 57 22.60 6.88 28.99
CA GLU A 57 23.08 6.13 27.83
C GLU A 57 22.00 5.22 27.24
N GLU A 58 21.22 4.59 28.11
CA GLU A 58 20.08 3.73 27.69
C GLU A 58 19.01 4.55 26.96
N ALA A 59 18.73 5.77 27.38
CA ALA A 59 17.83 6.70 26.72
C ALA A 59 18.35 7.12 25.34
N LEU A 60 19.64 7.45 25.25
CA LEU A 60 20.32 7.79 24.00
C LEU A 60 20.22 6.63 23.00
N GLU A 61 20.59 5.41 23.41
CA GLU A 61 20.51 4.21 22.59
C GLU A 61 19.07 3.97 22.07
N HIS A 62 18.08 4.15 22.94
CA HIS A 62 16.68 3.97 22.55
C HIS A 62 16.23 4.98 21.50
N ILE A 63 16.65 6.26 21.60
CA ILE A 63 16.37 7.28 20.58
C ILE A 63 17.03 6.90 19.25
N VAL A 64 18.30 6.49 19.27
CA VAL A 64 19.06 6.10 18.08
C VAL A 64 18.35 4.96 17.33
N GLN A 65 18.00 3.89 18.03
CA GLN A 65 17.30 2.73 17.45
C GLN A 65 15.92 3.11 16.89
N THR A 66 15.14 3.90 17.66
CA THR A 66 13.79 4.30 17.27
C THR A 66 13.80 5.28 16.09
N ALA A 67 14.83 6.12 15.96
CA ALA A 67 14.97 7.09 14.89
C ALA A 67 15.17 6.42 13.53
N SER A 68 15.80 5.24 13.46
CA SER A 68 16.06 4.50 12.20
C SER A 68 16.68 5.37 11.11
N GLY A 69 17.67 6.21 11.48
CA GLY A 69 18.39 7.10 10.56
C GLY A 69 17.70 8.43 10.24
N ASP A 70 16.57 8.76 10.88
CA ASP A 70 15.84 10.02 10.68
C ASP A 70 16.23 11.06 11.75
N ALA A 71 17.01 12.08 11.33
CA ALA A 71 17.45 13.18 12.17
C ALA A 71 16.31 13.98 12.80
N ARG A 72 15.23 14.23 12.07
CA ARG A 72 14.10 15.03 12.58
C ARG A 72 13.36 14.26 13.66
N LYS A 73 13.13 12.97 13.42
CA LYS A 73 12.48 12.09 14.39
C LYS A 73 13.29 11.98 15.67
N SER A 74 14.62 11.81 15.58
CA SER A 74 15.49 11.73 16.76
C SER A 74 15.45 13.00 17.60
N LEU A 75 15.52 14.17 16.97
CA LEU A 75 15.46 15.46 17.66
C LEU A 75 14.08 15.73 18.26
N THR A 76 13.00 15.34 17.59
CA THR A 76 11.62 15.50 18.10
C THR A 76 11.39 14.63 19.34
N VAL A 77 11.91 13.39 19.35
CA VAL A 77 11.81 12.50 20.51
C VAL A 77 12.64 13.06 21.68
N LEU A 78 13.87 13.53 21.42
CA LEU A 78 14.72 14.15 22.43
C LEU A 78 14.05 15.38 23.06
N GLU A 79 13.47 16.28 22.25
CA GLU A 79 12.80 17.49 22.72
C GLU A 79 11.56 17.14 23.58
N ALA A 80 10.76 16.18 23.14
CA ALA A 80 9.59 15.74 23.90
C ALA A 80 9.97 15.05 25.20
N ALA A 81 10.99 14.19 25.20
CA ALA A 81 11.49 13.53 26.41
C ALA A 81 12.07 14.53 27.42
N ALA A 82 12.78 15.56 26.93
CA ALA A 82 13.27 16.66 27.78
C ALA A 82 12.13 17.42 28.45
N GLY A 83 11.04 17.73 27.73
CA GLY A 83 9.87 18.37 28.31
C GLY A 83 9.16 17.52 29.37
N ILE A 84 9.11 16.19 29.18
CA ILE A 84 8.57 15.27 30.17
C ILE A 84 9.46 15.21 31.41
N ALA A 85 10.77 15.11 31.23
CA ALA A 85 11.74 15.10 32.32
C ALA A 85 11.70 16.39 33.14
N GLU A 86 11.62 17.55 32.48
CA GLU A 86 11.47 18.85 33.14
C GLU A 86 10.19 18.94 34.00
N ALA A 87 9.07 18.47 33.47
CA ALA A 87 7.78 18.49 34.18
C ALA A 87 7.76 17.58 35.43
N ARG A 88 8.67 16.60 35.50
CA ARG A 88 8.77 15.64 36.63
C ARG A 88 9.84 16.02 37.65
N THR A 89 10.71 16.96 37.33
CA THR A 89 11.82 17.33 38.18
C THR A 89 11.45 18.49 39.11
N GLU A 90 11.41 18.25 40.40
CA GLU A 90 11.19 19.27 41.41
C GLU A 90 12.56 19.89 41.88
N GLY A 91 13.19 20.64 40.97
CA GLY A 91 14.50 21.29 41.23
C GLY A 91 15.74 20.42 40.89
N GLY A 92 16.81 21.06 40.48
CA GLY A 92 18.00 20.39 39.95
C GLY A 92 18.00 20.26 38.44
N THR A 93 19.00 19.55 37.88
CA THR A 93 19.09 19.26 36.46
C THR A 93 18.15 18.09 36.10
N PRO A 94 17.23 18.28 35.16
CA PRO A 94 16.37 17.16 34.70
C PRO A 94 17.19 16.05 34.03
N VAL A 95 16.87 14.81 34.35
CA VAL A 95 17.50 13.63 33.78
C VAL A 95 16.52 12.97 32.81
N ILE A 96 16.93 12.81 31.55
CA ILE A 96 16.16 12.11 30.52
C ILE A 96 16.54 10.64 30.59
N THR A 97 15.61 9.83 31.10
CA THR A 97 15.75 8.38 31.24
C THR A 97 15.06 7.64 30.07
N GLU A 98 15.26 6.33 29.98
CA GLU A 98 14.54 5.50 28.97
C GLU A 98 13.00 5.63 29.12
N ALA A 99 12.47 5.83 30.33
CA ALA A 99 11.04 5.97 30.57
C ALA A 99 10.44 7.20 29.86
N GLU A 100 11.10 8.37 29.98
CA GLU A 100 10.67 9.58 29.28
C GLU A 100 10.79 9.45 27.77
N VAL A 101 11.81 8.75 27.28
CA VAL A 101 11.99 8.48 25.84
C VAL A 101 10.90 7.56 25.31
N LEU A 102 10.53 6.49 26.01
CA LEU A 102 9.45 5.59 25.63
C LEU A 102 8.08 6.32 25.57
N GLU A 103 7.81 7.19 26.54
CA GLU A 103 6.58 7.98 26.55
C GLU A 103 6.57 8.99 25.40
N ALA A 104 7.66 9.74 25.21
CA ALA A 104 7.83 10.68 24.11
C ALA A 104 7.74 10.00 22.73
N ALA A 105 8.34 8.83 22.56
CA ALA A 105 8.29 8.07 21.33
C ALA A 105 6.87 7.59 20.98
N ASN A 106 6.07 7.23 21.98
CA ASN A 106 4.66 6.89 21.78
C ASN A 106 3.82 8.10 21.34
N GLU A 107 4.05 9.28 21.91
CA GLU A 107 3.39 10.52 21.50
C GLU A 107 3.84 11.01 20.11
N ALA A 108 5.14 10.95 19.82
CA ALA A 108 5.71 11.34 18.54
C ALA A 108 5.23 10.43 17.40
N ARG A 109 5.04 9.13 17.67
CA ARG A 109 4.50 8.15 16.72
C ARG A 109 3.10 8.54 16.20
N VAL A 110 2.26 9.09 17.05
CA VAL A 110 0.90 9.56 16.68
C VAL A 110 0.95 10.78 15.74
N ARG A 111 2.01 11.59 15.80
CA ARG A 111 2.13 12.82 14.99
C ARG A 111 2.88 12.64 13.66
N TYR A 112 3.84 11.72 13.58
CA TYR A 112 4.83 11.67 12.48
C TYR A 112 4.46 10.73 11.33
N ASP A 113 3.71 9.67 11.57
CA ASP A 113 3.51 8.56 10.62
C ASP A 113 2.51 8.85 9.47
N ARG A 114 2.02 10.08 9.34
CA ARG A 114 1.05 10.45 8.27
C ARG A 114 1.66 10.95 6.97
N ALA A 115 2.96 11.10 6.84
CA ALA A 115 3.56 11.85 5.72
C ALA A 115 4.97 11.41 5.27
N GLY A 116 5.33 10.11 5.32
CA GLY A 116 6.69 9.70 4.97
C GLY A 116 6.78 8.48 4.05
N ASP A 117 7.91 8.35 3.33
CA ASP A 117 8.24 7.24 2.41
C ASP A 117 8.11 5.85 3.03
N GLN A 118 8.29 5.71 4.35
CA GLN A 118 8.10 4.45 5.07
C GLN A 118 6.67 3.90 4.97
N HIS A 119 5.67 4.77 4.81
CA HIS A 119 4.28 4.36 4.59
C HIS A 119 4.15 3.53 3.31
N TYR A 120 4.70 4.03 2.19
CA TYR A 120 4.65 3.33 0.90
C TYR A 120 5.44 2.03 0.93
N ASP A 121 6.58 1.99 1.62
CA ASP A 121 7.41 0.79 1.77
C ASP A 121 6.70 -0.29 2.58
N VAL A 122 6.07 0.05 3.70
CA VAL A 122 5.30 -0.89 4.53
C VAL A 122 4.10 -1.44 3.77
N VAL A 123 3.35 -0.58 3.07
CA VAL A 123 2.21 -1.01 2.23
C VAL A 123 2.69 -1.93 1.10
N SER A 124 3.80 -1.58 0.45
CA SER A 124 4.40 -2.40 -0.60
C SER A 124 4.87 -3.77 -0.09
N ALA A 125 5.51 -3.80 1.08
CA ALA A 125 5.95 -5.03 1.72
C ALA A 125 4.75 -5.90 2.13
N PHE A 126 3.70 -5.30 2.68
CA PHE A 126 2.44 -5.98 3.02
C PHE A 126 1.85 -6.71 1.81
N ILE A 127 1.68 -6.01 0.69
CA ILE A 127 1.12 -6.59 -0.54
C ILE A 127 2.02 -7.71 -1.06
N LYS A 128 3.35 -7.48 -1.10
CA LYS A 128 4.32 -8.47 -1.58
C LYS A 128 4.37 -9.72 -0.71
N SER A 129 4.16 -9.59 0.60
CA SER A 129 4.11 -10.73 1.53
C SER A 129 2.86 -11.59 1.29
N ILE A 130 1.68 -10.99 1.08
CA ILE A 130 0.47 -11.72 0.68
C ILE A 130 0.69 -12.44 -0.65
N ARG A 131 1.21 -11.73 -1.65
CA ARG A 131 1.53 -12.27 -2.99
C ARG A 131 2.55 -13.40 -2.93
N GLY A 132 3.55 -13.25 -2.07
CA GLY A 132 4.62 -14.23 -1.84
C GLY A 132 4.25 -15.40 -0.95
N SER A 133 2.99 -15.47 -0.47
CA SER A 133 2.49 -16.54 0.40
C SER A 133 3.23 -16.65 1.75
N ASP A 134 3.61 -15.50 2.32
CA ASP A 134 4.20 -15.41 3.66
C ASP A 134 3.19 -14.78 4.64
N PRO A 135 2.38 -15.56 5.38
CA PRO A 135 1.39 -15.04 6.30
C PRO A 135 1.99 -14.32 7.51
N ASP A 136 3.17 -14.74 7.97
CA ASP A 136 3.82 -14.13 9.15
C ASP A 136 4.33 -12.72 8.81
N ALA A 137 5.01 -12.56 7.68
CA ALA A 137 5.41 -11.25 7.19
C ALA A 137 4.20 -10.36 6.90
N ALA A 138 3.13 -10.89 6.28
CA ALA A 138 1.92 -10.14 5.99
C ALA A 138 1.24 -9.62 7.27
N LEU A 139 1.15 -10.45 8.32
CA LEU A 139 0.63 -10.05 9.62
C LEU A 139 1.53 -9.01 10.30
N HIS A 140 2.85 -9.16 10.20
CA HIS A 140 3.79 -8.18 10.76
C HIS A 140 3.58 -6.80 10.12
N TYR A 141 3.50 -6.71 8.79
CA TYR A 141 3.28 -5.44 8.11
C TYR A 141 1.87 -4.89 8.34
N LEU A 142 0.84 -5.75 8.47
CA LEU A 142 -0.50 -5.33 8.91
C LEU A 142 -0.42 -4.67 10.30
N ALA A 143 0.24 -5.30 11.25
CA ALA A 143 0.41 -4.77 12.61
C ALA A 143 1.16 -3.43 12.60
N ARG A 144 2.18 -3.27 11.75
CA ARG A 144 2.89 -1.99 11.57
C ARG A 144 1.97 -0.89 11.06
N MET A 145 1.13 -1.16 10.04
CA MET A 145 0.15 -0.18 9.54
C MET A 145 -0.87 0.22 10.61
N ILE A 146 -1.42 -0.75 11.35
CA ILE A 146 -2.38 -0.49 12.45
C ILE A 146 -1.72 0.34 13.55
N SER A 147 -0.51 -0.03 13.97
CA SER A 147 0.25 0.69 14.99
C SER A 147 0.63 2.11 14.58
N ALA A 148 0.85 2.35 13.29
CA ALA A 148 1.11 3.66 12.73
C ALA A 148 -0.16 4.54 12.64
N GLY A 149 -1.34 4.01 12.97
CA GLY A 149 -2.60 4.72 12.88
C GLY A 149 -3.14 4.87 11.47
N GLU A 150 -2.75 3.97 10.55
CA GLU A 150 -3.26 3.94 9.18
C GLU A 150 -4.79 3.79 9.18
N ASP A 151 -5.45 4.46 8.24
CA ASP A 151 -6.90 4.35 8.07
C ASP A 151 -7.29 2.88 7.82
N PRO A 152 -8.09 2.26 8.69
CA PRO A 152 -8.55 0.88 8.50
C PRO A 152 -9.24 0.63 7.15
N ARG A 153 -9.89 1.66 6.60
CA ARG A 153 -10.53 1.60 5.28
C ARG A 153 -9.49 1.49 4.15
N PHE A 154 -8.35 2.17 4.31
CA PHE A 154 -7.24 2.06 3.38
C PHE A 154 -6.66 0.65 3.40
N ILE A 155 -6.41 0.09 4.59
CA ILE A 155 -5.89 -1.28 4.75
C ILE A 155 -6.86 -2.28 4.11
N CYS A 156 -8.16 -2.19 4.42
CA CYS A 156 -9.19 -3.06 3.84
C CYS A 156 -9.25 -2.97 2.31
N ARG A 157 -9.14 -1.77 1.73
CA ARG A 157 -9.05 -1.62 0.25
C ARG A 157 -7.87 -2.39 -0.32
N ARG A 158 -6.69 -2.38 0.32
CA ARG A 158 -5.52 -3.14 -0.15
C ARG A 158 -5.75 -4.64 -0.07
N ILE A 159 -6.42 -5.12 0.99
CA ILE A 159 -6.81 -6.54 1.15
C ILE A 159 -7.75 -6.96 0.01
N VAL A 160 -8.79 -6.17 -0.28
CA VAL A 160 -9.75 -6.47 -1.37
C VAL A 160 -9.07 -6.46 -2.75
N ILE A 161 -8.16 -5.52 -2.99
CA ILE A 161 -7.39 -5.48 -4.25
C ILE A 161 -6.53 -6.74 -4.39
N SER A 162 -5.76 -7.12 -3.36
CA SER A 162 -4.93 -8.33 -3.39
C SER A 162 -5.75 -9.60 -3.60
N ALA A 163 -6.96 -9.69 -3.04
CA ALA A 163 -7.87 -10.82 -3.26
C ALA A 163 -8.21 -11.00 -4.75
N SER A 164 -8.38 -9.91 -5.50
CA SER A 164 -8.72 -9.96 -6.92
C SER A 164 -7.51 -10.00 -7.84
N GLU A 165 -6.42 -9.30 -7.46
CA GLU A 165 -5.20 -9.15 -8.27
C GLU A 165 -4.29 -10.38 -8.16
N ASP A 166 -4.07 -10.89 -6.94
CA ASP A 166 -3.06 -11.91 -6.67
C ASP A 166 -3.65 -13.32 -6.52
N ILE A 167 -4.89 -13.44 -6.03
CA ILE A 167 -5.57 -14.72 -5.86
C ILE A 167 -6.55 -14.98 -7.03
N GLY A 168 -7.40 -13.99 -7.33
CA GLY A 168 -8.31 -14.04 -8.47
C GLY A 168 -9.13 -15.32 -8.56
N MET A 169 -9.10 -15.95 -9.73
CA MET A 169 -9.88 -17.17 -10.00
C MET A 169 -9.22 -18.45 -9.50
N ALA A 170 -8.00 -18.41 -8.97
CA ALA A 170 -7.41 -19.57 -8.30
C ALA A 170 -8.19 -19.94 -7.02
N ASP A 171 -8.77 -18.95 -6.35
CA ASP A 171 -9.73 -19.13 -5.25
C ASP A 171 -10.75 -17.99 -5.24
N PRO A 172 -11.93 -18.18 -5.86
CA PRO A 172 -12.98 -17.14 -5.92
C PRO A 172 -13.51 -16.71 -4.56
N GLN A 173 -13.34 -17.51 -3.51
CA GLN A 173 -13.76 -17.15 -2.15
C GLN A 173 -12.91 -16.03 -1.54
N ALA A 174 -11.70 -15.83 -2.05
CA ALA A 174 -10.79 -14.81 -1.54
C ALA A 174 -11.42 -13.41 -1.53
N LEU A 175 -12.11 -13.03 -2.61
CA LEU A 175 -12.80 -11.75 -2.70
C LEU A 175 -13.97 -11.66 -1.70
N THR A 176 -14.72 -12.73 -1.51
CA THR A 176 -15.84 -12.79 -0.54
C THR A 176 -15.31 -12.60 0.89
N VAL A 177 -14.22 -13.29 1.25
CA VAL A 177 -13.57 -13.17 2.56
C VAL A 177 -13.07 -11.75 2.78
N ALA A 178 -12.41 -11.15 1.80
CA ALA A 178 -11.87 -9.79 1.90
C ALA A 178 -12.98 -8.74 2.08
N VAL A 179 -14.07 -8.82 1.31
CA VAL A 179 -15.22 -7.90 1.42
C VAL A 179 -15.97 -8.10 2.73
N SER A 180 -16.13 -9.35 3.19
CA SER A 180 -16.75 -9.64 4.49
C SER A 180 -15.93 -9.06 5.65
N ALA A 181 -14.61 -9.17 5.58
CA ALA A 181 -13.72 -8.56 6.58
C ALA A 181 -13.83 -7.03 6.57
N GLN A 182 -13.83 -6.39 5.39
CA GLN A 182 -14.04 -4.95 5.27
C GLN A 182 -15.37 -4.52 5.91
N THR A 183 -16.47 -5.21 5.61
CA THR A 183 -17.79 -4.92 6.17
C THR A 183 -17.80 -5.09 7.69
N ALA A 184 -17.11 -6.10 8.21
CA ALA A 184 -16.97 -6.32 9.65
C ALA A 184 -16.20 -5.16 10.31
N VAL A 185 -15.06 -4.74 9.74
CA VAL A 185 -14.26 -3.61 10.23
C VAL A 185 -15.08 -2.33 10.27
N GLU A 186 -15.85 -2.04 9.23
CA GLU A 186 -16.71 -0.84 9.16
C GLU A 186 -17.80 -0.82 10.25
N ARG A 187 -18.30 -1.98 10.67
CA ARG A 187 -19.36 -2.11 11.68
C ARG A 187 -18.83 -2.18 13.11
N ILE A 188 -17.72 -2.88 13.31
CA ILE A 188 -17.15 -3.15 14.64
C ILE A 188 -16.26 -1.98 15.06
N GLY A 189 -15.45 -1.44 14.11
CA GLY A 189 -14.44 -0.43 14.39
C GLY A 189 -13.18 -1.00 15.03
N MET A 190 -12.25 -0.12 15.39
CA MET A 190 -11.00 -0.48 16.08
C MET A 190 -11.21 -0.36 17.60
N PRO A 191 -10.52 -1.15 18.43
CA PRO A 191 -9.41 -2.04 18.07
C PRO A 191 -9.80 -3.45 17.58
N GLU A 192 -11.04 -3.91 17.75
CA GLU A 192 -11.45 -5.27 17.42
C GLU A 192 -11.45 -5.55 15.91
N GLY A 193 -11.61 -4.53 15.09
CA GLY A 193 -11.54 -4.64 13.61
C GLY A 193 -10.23 -5.24 13.09
N ARG A 194 -9.16 -5.23 13.89
CA ARG A 194 -7.89 -5.91 13.56
C ARG A 194 -8.05 -7.43 13.38
N ILE A 195 -9.03 -8.03 14.06
CA ILE A 195 -9.23 -9.49 14.06
C ILE A 195 -9.73 -9.97 12.69
N PRO A 196 -10.84 -9.46 12.12
CA PRO A 196 -11.27 -9.82 10.78
C PRO A 196 -10.26 -9.42 9.70
N MET A 197 -9.49 -8.32 9.86
CA MET A 197 -8.39 -8.00 8.95
C MET A 197 -7.30 -9.07 8.95
N ALA A 198 -6.85 -9.50 10.13
CA ALA A 198 -5.84 -10.54 10.28
C ALA A 198 -6.31 -11.88 9.67
N GLN A 199 -7.58 -12.27 9.92
CA GLN A 199 -8.17 -13.47 9.35
C GLN A 199 -8.15 -13.43 7.81
N ALA A 200 -8.55 -12.31 7.20
CA ALA A 200 -8.53 -12.14 5.75
C ALA A 200 -7.10 -12.20 5.20
N VAL A 201 -6.14 -11.52 5.84
CA VAL A 201 -4.74 -11.50 5.43
C VAL A 201 -4.14 -12.91 5.44
N VAL A 202 -4.35 -13.69 6.50
CA VAL A 202 -3.90 -15.09 6.58
C VAL A 202 -4.52 -15.93 5.48
N TYR A 203 -5.85 -15.79 5.27
CA TYR A 203 -6.54 -16.49 4.20
C TYR A 203 -5.91 -16.21 2.84
N LEU A 204 -5.71 -14.94 2.50
CA LEU A 204 -5.15 -14.52 1.22
C LEU A 204 -3.69 -14.97 1.06
N ALA A 205 -2.88 -14.88 2.11
CA ALA A 205 -1.50 -15.33 2.06
C ALA A 205 -1.39 -16.85 1.82
N CYS A 206 -2.28 -17.65 2.41
CA CYS A 206 -2.31 -19.11 2.26
C CYS A 206 -3.05 -19.60 1.00
N ALA A 207 -3.84 -18.76 0.34
CA ALA A 207 -4.60 -19.13 -0.85
C ALA A 207 -3.68 -19.37 -2.07
N PRO A 208 -4.07 -20.23 -3.03
CA PRO A 208 -3.39 -20.34 -4.32
C PRO A 208 -3.43 -18.97 -5.05
N LYS A 209 -2.43 -18.71 -5.91
CA LYS A 209 -2.24 -17.42 -6.56
C LYS A 209 -2.51 -17.51 -8.06
N SER A 210 -3.26 -16.52 -8.58
CA SER A 210 -3.43 -16.27 -10.01
C SER A 210 -3.68 -14.79 -10.27
N ASN A 211 -2.92 -14.21 -11.18
CA ASN A 211 -3.14 -12.86 -11.67
C ASN A 211 -3.72 -12.82 -13.09
N ALA A 212 -4.26 -13.95 -13.58
CA ALA A 212 -4.73 -14.09 -14.95
C ALA A 212 -5.82 -13.06 -15.29
N SER A 213 -6.79 -12.82 -14.40
CA SER A 213 -7.84 -11.82 -14.60
C SER A 213 -7.28 -10.39 -14.66
N TYR A 214 -6.31 -10.06 -13.82
CA TYR A 214 -5.63 -8.76 -13.83
C TYR A 214 -4.87 -8.53 -15.14
N LYS A 215 -4.11 -9.52 -15.60
CA LYS A 215 -3.40 -9.45 -16.89
C LYS A 215 -4.38 -9.32 -18.06
N ALA A 216 -5.43 -10.15 -18.09
CA ALA A 216 -6.39 -10.17 -19.18
C ALA A 216 -7.06 -8.80 -19.41
N ILE A 217 -7.53 -8.14 -18.35
CA ILE A 217 -8.12 -6.80 -18.50
C ILE A 217 -7.08 -5.75 -18.89
N GLY A 218 -5.84 -5.88 -18.40
CA GLY A 218 -4.73 -5.00 -18.76
C GLY A 218 -4.37 -5.10 -20.26
N GLU A 219 -4.31 -6.31 -20.79
CA GLU A 219 -4.05 -6.58 -22.21
C GLU A 219 -5.19 -6.06 -23.11
N ALA A 220 -6.45 -6.32 -22.72
CA ALA A 220 -7.60 -5.79 -23.43
C ALA A 220 -7.59 -4.26 -23.53
N LEU A 221 -7.28 -3.58 -22.41
CA LEU A 221 -7.16 -2.12 -22.38
C LEU A 221 -5.99 -1.61 -23.23
N ALA A 222 -4.88 -2.33 -23.27
CA ALA A 222 -3.73 -1.99 -24.11
C ALA A 222 -4.07 -2.11 -25.60
N ASP A 223 -4.80 -3.13 -26.00
CA ASP A 223 -5.25 -3.33 -27.40
C ASP A 223 -6.21 -2.23 -27.83
N ILE A 224 -7.15 -1.84 -26.99
CA ILE A 224 -8.04 -0.70 -27.25
C ILE A 224 -7.23 0.59 -27.47
N LYS A 225 -6.22 0.85 -26.62
CA LYS A 225 -5.35 2.03 -26.77
C LYS A 225 -4.54 2.03 -28.07
N LYS A 226 -4.21 0.84 -28.61
CA LYS A 226 -3.54 0.70 -29.91
C LYS A 226 -4.50 0.84 -31.09
N GLY A 227 -5.81 0.96 -30.85
CA GLY A 227 -6.83 0.99 -31.89
C GLY A 227 -7.27 -0.39 -32.39
N SER A 228 -6.83 -1.45 -31.74
CA SER A 228 -7.18 -2.84 -32.11
C SER A 228 -8.44 -3.27 -31.37
N PHE A 229 -9.60 -2.79 -31.78
CA PHE A 229 -10.87 -3.17 -31.15
C PHE A 229 -11.95 -3.62 -32.12
N GLY A 230 -11.94 -3.17 -33.39
CA GLY A 230 -12.93 -3.56 -34.40
C GLY A 230 -14.38 -3.22 -34.06
N GLU A 231 -15.28 -3.51 -34.99
CA GLU A 231 -16.72 -3.34 -34.77
C GLU A 231 -17.33 -4.56 -34.06
N VAL A 232 -18.34 -4.31 -33.20
CA VAL A 232 -19.12 -5.39 -32.59
C VAL A 232 -19.75 -6.26 -33.68
N PRO A 233 -19.61 -7.60 -33.62
CA PRO A 233 -20.21 -8.51 -34.59
C PRO A 233 -21.72 -8.28 -34.72
N LYS A 234 -22.24 -8.32 -35.96
CA LYS A 234 -23.65 -8.03 -36.24
C LYS A 234 -24.65 -8.84 -35.39
N PRO A 235 -24.44 -10.16 -35.15
CA PRO A 235 -25.34 -10.93 -34.29
C PRO A 235 -25.42 -10.43 -32.86
N LEU A 236 -24.38 -9.77 -32.35
CA LEU A 236 -24.29 -9.32 -30.96
C LEU A 236 -24.78 -7.88 -30.77
N ARG A 237 -25.10 -7.16 -31.82
CA ARG A 237 -25.61 -5.79 -31.75
C ARG A 237 -27.04 -5.77 -31.20
N ASP A 238 -27.40 -4.74 -30.42
CA ASP A 238 -28.75 -4.58 -29.89
C ASP A 238 -29.78 -4.51 -31.00
N ALA A 239 -30.85 -5.31 -30.86
CA ALA A 239 -31.95 -5.43 -31.77
C ALA A 239 -33.32 -5.13 -31.12
N HIS A 240 -33.35 -4.53 -29.93
CA HIS A 240 -34.58 -4.31 -29.16
C HIS A 240 -35.33 -3.01 -29.52
N TYR A 241 -34.88 -2.28 -30.54
CA TYR A 241 -35.55 -1.07 -30.99
C TYR A 241 -36.46 -1.32 -32.24
N PRO A 242 -37.57 -0.58 -32.44
CA PRO A 242 -38.42 -0.71 -33.59
C PRO A 242 -37.67 -0.56 -34.92
N GLY A 243 -37.76 -1.54 -35.82
CA GLY A 243 -37.07 -1.54 -37.13
C GLY A 243 -35.66 -2.16 -37.11
N ALA A 244 -35.12 -2.60 -35.98
CA ALA A 244 -33.78 -3.20 -35.88
C ALA A 244 -33.64 -4.43 -36.79
N LYS A 245 -34.67 -5.29 -36.87
CA LYS A 245 -34.68 -6.50 -37.73
C LYS A 245 -34.53 -6.17 -39.21
N ALA A 246 -35.03 -5.00 -39.67
CA ALA A 246 -34.90 -4.59 -41.07
C ALA A 246 -33.51 -4.03 -41.39
N LEU A 247 -32.74 -3.60 -40.36
CA LEU A 247 -31.40 -3.02 -40.47
C LEU A 247 -30.30 -4.04 -40.24
N GLY A 248 -30.64 -5.28 -39.86
CA GLY A 248 -29.70 -6.41 -39.73
C GLY A 248 -28.99 -6.59 -38.38
N PRO A 249 -29.10 -5.69 -37.35
CA PRO A 249 -28.60 -6.00 -36.02
C PRO A 249 -29.32 -7.18 -35.37
N GLY A 250 -28.58 -8.04 -34.64
CA GLY A 250 -29.14 -9.19 -33.93
C GLY A 250 -29.61 -10.35 -34.83
N VAL A 251 -29.47 -10.23 -36.18
CA VAL A 251 -29.78 -11.33 -37.10
C VAL A 251 -28.73 -12.43 -36.91
N ASP A 252 -29.19 -13.68 -36.88
CA ASP A 252 -28.38 -14.90 -36.69
C ASP A 252 -27.73 -15.03 -35.29
N TYR A 253 -28.20 -14.28 -34.28
CA TYR A 253 -27.78 -14.51 -32.91
C TYR A 253 -28.23 -15.89 -32.42
N ARG A 254 -27.30 -16.67 -31.92
CA ARG A 254 -27.50 -17.99 -31.36
C ARG A 254 -27.61 -17.92 -29.86
N TYR A 255 -28.82 -18.10 -29.31
CA TYR A 255 -29.05 -18.03 -27.89
C TYR A 255 -28.37 -19.21 -27.17
N SER A 256 -27.40 -18.93 -26.33
CA SER A 256 -26.51 -19.95 -25.75
C SER A 256 -27.24 -20.99 -24.93
N HIS A 257 -28.34 -20.64 -24.26
CA HIS A 257 -29.11 -21.60 -23.45
C HIS A 257 -29.85 -22.67 -24.30
N ASP A 258 -29.99 -22.50 -25.62
CA ASP A 258 -30.53 -23.51 -26.54
C ASP A 258 -29.51 -24.59 -26.92
N TYR A 259 -28.26 -24.44 -26.45
CA TYR A 259 -27.13 -25.32 -26.77
C TYR A 259 -26.68 -26.13 -25.55
N PRO A 260 -26.07 -27.32 -25.73
CA PRO A 260 -25.49 -28.10 -24.65
C PRO A 260 -24.48 -27.28 -23.85
N TYR A 261 -24.55 -27.37 -22.52
CA TYR A 261 -23.71 -26.63 -21.58
C TYR A 261 -23.78 -25.09 -21.70
N SER A 262 -24.85 -24.58 -22.37
CA SER A 262 -24.99 -23.15 -22.69
C SER A 262 -23.83 -22.58 -23.52
N VAL A 263 -23.18 -23.40 -24.36
CA VAL A 263 -22.10 -23.00 -25.25
C VAL A 263 -22.59 -23.05 -26.70
N SER A 264 -22.81 -21.88 -27.29
CA SER A 264 -23.19 -21.76 -28.69
C SER A 264 -21.97 -21.69 -29.63
N PRO A 265 -21.98 -22.28 -30.81
CA PRO A 265 -20.93 -22.15 -31.80
C PRO A 265 -21.05 -20.80 -32.53
N GLN A 266 -20.73 -19.72 -31.82
CA GLN A 266 -20.82 -18.34 -32.26
C GLN A 266 -19.53 -17.61 -31.97
N GLU A 267 -19.11 -16.75 -32.88
CA GLU A 267 -17.99 -15.85 -32.70
C GLU A 267 -18.44 -14.62 -31.92
N TYR A 268 -17.76 -14.33 -30.80
CA TYR A 268 -18.05 -13.19 -29.94
C TYR A 268 -17.06 -12.04 -30.11
N MET A 269 -15.83 -12.36 -30.57
CA MET A 269 -14.81 -11.35 -30.76
C MET A 269 -14.99 -10.57 -32.06
N PRO A 270 -14.69 -9.27 -32.09
CA PRO A 270 -14.55 -8.52 -33.34
C PRO A 270 -13.55 -9.17 -34.29
N GLU A 271 -13.80 -9.02 -35.62
CA GLU A 271 -13.00 -9.69 -36.64
C GLU A 271 -11.47 -9.52 -36.49
N PRO A 272 -10.93 -8.33 -36.18
CA PRO A 272 -9.48 -8.14 -35.99
C PRO A 272 -8.92 -8.88 -34.76
N LEU A 273 -9.78 -9.29 -33.82
CA LEU A 273 -9.39 -9.93 -32.56
C LEU A 273 -9.76 -11.42 -32.51
N ARG A 274 -10.22 -12.00 -33.63
CA ARG A 274 -10.53 -13.44 -33.69
C ARG A 274 -9.32 -14.28 -33.33
N GLY A 275 -9.50 -15.22 -32.39
CA GLY A 275 -8.42 -16.07 -31.89
C GLY A 275 -7.49 -15.41 -30.89
N CYS A 276 -7.74 -14.15 -30.50
CA CYS A 276 -7.04 -13.53 -29.38
C CYS A 276 -7.43 -14.20 -28.06
N LEU A 277 -6.45 -14.64 -27.29
CA LEU A 277 -6.61 -15.19 -25.95
C LEU A 277 -6.15 -14.15 -24.93
N LEU A 278 -7.10 -13.56 -24.23
CA LEU A 278 -6.85 -12.59 -23.17
C LEU A 278 -6.74 -13.27 -21.80
N TYR A 279 -7.62 -14.21 -21.53
CA TYR A 279 -7.66 -14.95 -20.27
C TYR A 279 -7.27 -16.41 -20.51
N THR A 280 -6.27 -16.86 -19.77
CA THR A 280 -5.89 -18.27 -19.68
C THR A 280 -5.97 -18.69 -18.22
N SER A 281 -6.66 -19.80 -17.95
CA SER A 281 -6.72 -20.35 -16.60
C SER A 281 -5.35 -20.87 -16.20
N ASP A 282 -4.90 -20.56 -14.97
CA ASP A 282 -3.68 -21.15 -14.39
C ASP A 282 -3.93 -22.58 -13.87
N ALA A 283 -5.12 -23.11 -14.10
CA ALA A 283 -5.43 -24.49 -13.78
C ALA A 283 -4.72 -25.41 -14.79
N ALA A 284 -3.56 -25.91 -14.40
CA ALA A 284 -2.91 -27.07 -15.01
C ALA A 284 -3.58 -28.34 -14.52
#